data_b2607a471bb55648d10e0d615dc92206
#
_entry.id   b2607a471bb55648d10e0d615dc92206
#
_cell.length_a   1.000
_cell.length_b   1.000
_cell.length_c   1.000
_cell.angle_alpha   90.00
_cell.angle_beta   90.00
_cell.angle_gamma   90.00
#
_symmetry.space_group_name_H-M   'P 1'
#
loop_
_entity.id
_entity.type
_entity.pdbx_description
1 polymer ?
#
loop_
_entity_poly.entity_id
_entity_poly.type
_entity_poly.pdbx_seq_one_letter_code
_entity_poly.pdbx_strand_id
1 'polypeptide(L)'
;MGNKYFHKILLDGNLCLANKRGYVYMSNELKTPFRYDYVGSFLRPQALKDAKAQLRKNEISKEDYDKIVDEEVAKLVAKQKELGYHVITDGEFRRAFWHLDFMWGFEGVEHENTGGGIQFHGELALLDDTYLVGKLKAKPHPFVEYFKFLKQFEDENTVAKYTIPAPAQTFQQFIIPDNLESTRKFYETNEELIHDIANAYREVIKQFYDAGCRNLQFDDCTWGAVVGDAAKLRYKALGIDLDTVKSQLLEVNNLALEGKPEDLVITSHICRGNYNSTYFSSGAYDSVADYVFARENVNALLLEYDERSGSFEALAKVSPDKKVVLGLITTKSPKLEDKEAVIARIKEASKYVPLERLCLSPQCGFASCEIGNKLTEEEQWAKLRLVKEIAEEVWG
;
A
#
# COMPACT_ATOMS: atom_id res chain seq x y z
N MET A 1 40.63 13.12 -2.43
CA MET A 1 41.42 12.14 -1.65
C MET A 1 40.90 12.09 -0.24
N GLY A 2 40.40 10.97 0.25
CA GLY A 2 39.89 10.82 1.62
C GLY A 2 38.97 9.64 1.78
N ASN A 3 39.46 8.43 1.46
CA ASN A 3 38.72 7.19 1.71
C ASN A 3 38.74 6.94 3.23
N LYS A 4 37.62 7.23 3.91
CA LYS A 4 37.49 7.03 5.35
C LYS A 4 36.95 5.61 5.59
N TYR A 5 37.76 4.77 6.17
CA TYR A 5 37.38 3.43 6.64
C TYR A 5 36.49 3.59 7.87
N PHE A 6 35.19 3.29 7.72
CA PHE A 6 34.27 3.07 8.83
C PHE A 6 34.11 1.57 9.03
N HIS A 7 34.13 1.11 10.27
CA HIS A 7 33.75 -0.26 10.61
C HIS A 7 32.30 -0.28 11.05
N LYS A 8 31.52 -1.20 10.49
CA LYS A 8 30.14 -1.45 10.92
C LYS A 8 30.17 -2.27 12.21
N ILE A 9 29.50 -1.79 13.27
CA ILE A 9 29.37 -2.47 14.56
C ILE A 9 27.86 -2.52 14.89
N LEU A 10 27.36 -3.68 15.29
CA LEU A 10 26.00 -3.83 15.82
C LEU A 10 26.04 -3.63 17.34
N LEU A 11 25.33 -2.61 17.84
CA LEU A 11 25.06 -2.39 19.25
C LEU A 11 23.56 -2.30 19.46
N ASP A 12 23.03 -3.17 20.31
CA ASP A 12 21.61 -3.22 20.68
C ASP A 12 20.62 -3.25 19.49
N GLY A 13 20.99 -3.99 18.43
CA GLY A 13 20.16 -4.11 17.23
C GLY A 13 20.24 -2.93 16.24
N ASN A 14 21.05 -1.91 16.52
CA ASN A 14 21.28 -0.76 15.64
C ASN A 14 22.64 -0.87 14.94
N LEU A 15 22.64 -0.55 13.64
CA LEU A 15 23.87 -0.48 12.86
C LEU A 15 24.62 0.81 13.19
N CYS A 16 25.80 0.68 13.79
CA CYS A 16 26.64 1.82 14.16
C CYS A 16 27.87 1.90 13.25
N LEU A 17 28.23 3.10 12.81
CA LEU A 17 29.48 3.38 12.09
C LEU A 17 30.51 3.95 13.08
N ALA A 18 31.57 3.21 13.34
CA ALA A 18 32.68 3.70 14.19
C ALA A 18 33.81 4.25 13.30
N ASN A 19 34.29 5.43 13.60
CA ASN A 19 35.53 5.95 13.02
C ASN A 19 36.74 5.52 13.86
N LYS A 20 37.96 5.72 13.35
CA LYS A 20 39.24 5.37 14.04
C LYS A 20 39.46 6.03 15.41
N ARG A 21 38.58 6.95 15.84
CA ARG A 21 38.63 7.62 17.15
C ARG A 21 37.57 7.09 18.13
N GLY A 22 36.88 5.98 17.80
CA GLY A 22 35.88 5.35 18.65
C GLY A 22 34.52 6.09 18.75
N TYR A 23 34.28 7.10 17.94
CA TYR A 23 32.97 7.73 17.86
C TYR A 23 32.02 6.82 17.09
N VAL A 24 30.99 6.37 17.79
CA VAL A 24 29.91 5.58 17.20
C VAL A 24 28.88 6.56 16.67
N TYR A 25 28.71 6.59 15.36
CA TYR A 25 27.57 7.27 14.74
C TYR A 25 26.47 6.22 14.58
N MET A 26 25.36 6.38 15.29
CA MET A 26 24.15 5.65 14.98
C MET A 26 23.72 6.13 13.59
N SER A 27 23.75 5.27 12.58
CA SER A 27 22.97 5.52 11.39
C SER A 27 21.50 5.36 11.81
N ASN A 28 20.82 6.45 12.10
CA ASN A 28 19.36 6.43 12.13
C ASN A 28 18.91 6.15 10.70
N GLU A 29 18.93 4.89 10.31
CA GLU A 29 18.32 4.45 9.08
C GLU A 29 16.81 4.67 9.23
N LEU A 30 16.27 5.64 8.51
CA LEU A 30 14.85 5.93 8.53
C LEU A 30 14.09 4.72 7.95
N LYS A 31 13.24 4.09 8.76
CA LYS A 31 12.47 2.90 8.37
C LYS A 31 10.99 3.10 8.65
N THR A 32 10.16 2.80 7.66
CA THR A 32 8.71 2.80 7.82
C THR A 32 8.24 1.61 8.68
N PRO A 33 7.07 1.67 9.33
CA PRO A 33 6.25 2.87 9.51
C PRO A 33 6.80 3.77 10.61
N PHE A 34 6.59 5.07 10.46
CA PHE A 34 6.83 6.06 11.50
C PHE A 34 5.64 6.15 12.45
N ARG A 35 5.77 6.91 13.57
CA ARG A 35 4.68 7.08 14.54
C ARG A 35 3.42 7.68 13.92
N TYR A 36 3.60 8.52 12.92
CA TYR A 36 2.56 9.00 12.02
C TYR A 36 2.98 8.72 10.58
N ASP A 37 2.06 8.10 9.85
CA ASP A 37 2.29 7.62 8.49
C ASP A 37 1.01 7.84 7.66
N TYR A 38 1.02 7.46 6.41
CA TYR A 38 -0.14 7.43 5.53
C TYR A 38 -0.02 6.30 4.51
N VAL A 39 -1.15 5.91 3.89
CA VAL A 39 -1.15 4.81 2.92
C VAL A 39 -0.37 5.17 1.67
N GLY A 40 -0.61 6.34 1.03
CA GLY A 40 0.29 6.79 -0.03
C GLY A 40 -0.34 7.55 -1.17
N SER A 41 -1.62 7.30 -1.52
CA SER A 41 -2.28 8.05 -2.59
C SER A 41 -2.87 9.37 -2.09
N PHE A 42 -2.77 10.41 -2.91
CA PHE A 42 -3.23 11.77 -2.65
C PHE A 42 -4.22 12.25 -3.72
N LEU A 43 -5.08 13.21 -3.37
CA LEU A 43 -5.99 13.85 -4.33
C LEU A 43 -5.20 14.48 -5.47
N ARG A 44 -5.60 14.19 -6.70
CA ARG A 44 -4.95 14.78 -7.89
C ARG A 44 -5.24 16.28 -7.92
N PRO A 45 -4.21 17.14 -8.01
CA PRO A 45 -4.41 18.58 -8.15
C PRO A 45 -5.12 18.90 -9.48
N GLN A 46 -5.77 20.07 -9.54
CA GLN A 46 -6.53 20.48 -10.73
C GLN A 46 -5.66 20.55 -11.99
N ALA A 47 -4.42 21.04 -11.86
CA ALA A 47 -3.46 21.10 -12.98
C ALA A 47 -3.23 19.72 -13.63
N LEU A 48 -3.13 18.68 -12.81
CA LEU A 48 -2.94 17.30 -13.29
C LEU A 48 -4.21 16.75 -13.97
N LYS A 49 -5.40 17.06 -13.43
CA LYS A 49 -6.69 16.70 -14.05
C LYS A 49 -6.87 17.36 -15.42
N ASP A 50 -6.53 18.64 -15.50
CA ASP A 50 -6.61 19.41 -16.76
C ASP A 50 -5.63 18.88 -17.80
N ALA A 51 -4.37 18.63 -17.41
CA ALA A 51 -3.36 18.04 -18.28
C ALA A 51 -3.76 16.64 -18.78
N LYS A 52 -4.37 15.82 -17.92
CA LYS A 52 -4.89 14.50 -18.32
C LYS A 52 -6.02 14.62 -19.34
N ALA A 53 -6.92 15.60 -19.17
CA ALA A 53 -7.99 15.87 -20.12
C ALA A 53 -7.44 16.36 -21.48
N GLN A 54 -6.41 17.20 -21.48
CA GLN A 54 -5.72 17.66 -22.69
C GLN A 54 -5.00 16.51 -23.40
N LEU A 55 -4.31 15.64 -22.67
CA LEU A 55 -3.67 14.44 -23.22
C LEU A 55 -4.70 13.52 -23.91
N ARG A 56 -5.86 13.26 -23.26
CA ARG A 56 -6.94 12.44 -23.84
C ARG A 56 -7.50 13.02 -25.15
N LYS A 57 -7.44 14.34 -25.32
CA LYS A 57 -7.86 15.05 -26.55
C LYS A 57 -6.72 15.23 -27.56
N ASN A 58 -5.51 14.73 -27.28
CA ASN A 58 -4.29 14.95 -28.04
C ASN A 58 -3.94 16.45 -28.21
N GLU A 59 -4.27 17.28 -27.23
CA GLU A 59 -3.94 18.71 -27.17
C GLU A 59 -2.52 18.95 -26.65
N ILE A 60 -1.97 18.01 -25.86
CA ILE A 60 -0.57 17.98 -25.41
C ILE A 60 0.04 16.62 -25.69
N SER A 61 1.37 16.58 -25.79
CA SER A 61 2.12 15.33 -25.94
C SER A 61 2.19 14.55 -24.62
N LYS A 62 2.50 13.25 -24.71
CA LYS A 62 2.78 12.43 -23.50
C LYS A 62 3.96 12.98 -22.71
N GLU A 63 4.99 13.47 -23.40
CA GLU A 63 6.18 14.08 -22.77
C GLU A 63 5.84 15.34 -21.98
N ASP A 64 4.97 16.20 -22.52
CA ASP A 64 4.54 17.41 -21.81
C ASP A 64 3.64 17.07 -20.62
N TYR A 65 2.76 16.06 -20.77
CA TYR A 65 2.00 15.54 -19.64
C TYR A 65 2.92 15.00 -18.53
N ASP A 66 3.95 14.23 -18.87
CA ASP A 66 4.87 13.65 -17.88
C ASP A 66 5.66 14.73 -17.14
N LYS A 67 6.04 15.83 -17.79
CA LYS A 67 6.65 16.98 -17.12
C LYS A 67 5.71 17.63 -16.10
N ILE A 68 4.43 17.79 -16.46
CA ILE A 68 3.42 18.32 -15.52
C ILE A 68 3.26 17.38 -14.33
N VAL A 69 3.23 16.06 -14.54
CA VAL A 69 3.18 15.08 -13.46
C VAL A 69 4.41 15.21 -12.55
N ASP A 70 5.61 15.33 -13.12
CA ASP A 70 6.85 15.50 -12.38
C ASP A 70 6.82 16.76 -11.48
N GLU A 71 6.33 17.88 -12.01
CA GLU A 71 6.17 19.12 -11.26
C GLU A 71 5.17 18.97 -10.10
N GLU A 72 4.02 18.32 -10.34
CA GLU A 72 3.01 18.13 -9.32
C GLU A 72 3.47 17.14 -8.24
N VAL A 73 4.21 16.08 -8.59
CA VAL A 73 4.85 15.18 -7.62
C VAL A 73 5.87 15.94 -6.77
N ALA A 74 6.70 16.81 -7.37
CA ALA A 74 7.65 17.62 -6.61
C ALA A 74 6.96 18.56 -5.62
N LYS A 75 5.85 19.21 -6.01
CA LYS A 75 5.04 20.04 -5.11
C LYS A 75 4.41 19.23 -3.98
N LEU A 76 3.87 18.04 -4.29
CA LEU A 76 3.32 17.12 -3.31
C LEU A 76 4.37 16.71 -2.27
N VAL A 77 5.57 16.31 -2.72
CA VAL A 77 6.67 15.93 -1.84
C VAL A 77 7.10 17.10 -0.95
N ALA A 78 7.22 18.32 -1.51
CA ALA A 78 7.53 19.51 -0.73
C ALA A 78 6.49 19.73 0.39
N LYS A 79 5.20 19.52 0.09
CA LYS A 79 4.13 19.66 1.07
C LYS A 79 4.16 18.58 2.15
N GLN A 80 4.47 17.33 1.82
CA GLN A 80 4.67 16.25 2.79
C GLN A 80 5.81 16.59 3.76
N LYS A 81 6.94 17.09 3.26
CA LYS A 81 8.08 17.53 4.07
C LYS A 81 7.75 18.76 4.93
N GLU A 82 7.05 19.75 4.38
CA GLU A 82 6.60 20.95 5.12
C GLU A 82 5.75 20.57 6.34
N LEU A 83 4.91 19.55 6.22
CA LEU A 83 4.13 19.00 7.33
C LEU A 83 4.97 18.20 8.34
N GLY A 84 6.22 17.93 8.04
CA GLY A 84 7.16 17.21 8.90
C GLY A 84 6.99 15.70 8.86
N TYR A 85 6.44 15.13 7.79
CA TYR A 85 6.42 13.68 7.60
C TYR A 85 7.81 13.17 7.22
N HIS A 86 8.19 12.02 7.78
CA HIS A 86 9.45 11.35 7.50
C HIS A 86 9.37 10.38 6.32
N VAL A 87 8.18 10.10 5.85
CA VAL A 87 7.91 9.30 4.65
C VAL A 87 7.41 10.22 3.53
N ILE A 88 7.86 9.97 2.30
CA ILE A 88 7.36 10.63 1.11
C ILE A 88 6.86 9.60 0.10
N THR A 89 5.77 9.92 -0.60
CA THR A 89 5.24 9.13 -1.74
C THR A 89 4.98 10.05 -2.93
N ASP A 90 4.87 9.48 -4.13
CA ASP A 90 4.50 10.20 -5.35
C ASP A 90 2.99 10.50 -5.46
N GLY A 91 2.21 10.16 -4.41
CA GLY A 91 0.76 10.34 -4.38
C GLY A 91 -0.02 9.47 -5.37
N GLU A 92 0.66 8.57 -6.07
CA GLU A 92 0.10 7.76 -7.16
C GLU A 92 -0.39 8.62 -8.36
N PHE A 93 0.20 9.80 -8.55
CA PHE A 93 -0.25 10.77 -9.55
C PHE A 93 -0.15 10.27 -10.99
N ARG A 94 0.71 9.27 -11.24
CA ARG A 94 0.90 8.66 -12.57
C ARG A 94 -0.14 7.58 -12.89
N ARG A 95 -0.92 7.12 -11.88
CA ARG A 95 -1.84 5.98 -11.97
C ARG A 95 -3.27 6.44 -12.23
N ALA A 96 -3.99 5.74 -13.09
CA ALA A 96 -5.44 5.82 -13.20
C ALA A 96 -6.11 4.94 -12.12
N PHE A 97 -5.59 3.72 -11.95
CA PHE A 97 -6.03 2.74 -10.97
C PHE A 97 -4.84 2.27 -10.13
N TRP A 98 -4.99 2.23 -8.81
CA TRP A 98 -3.92 1.88 -7.88
C TRP A 98 -3.29 0.49 -8.16
N HIS A 99 -4.06 -0.46 -8.68
CA HIS A 99 -3.65 -1.86 -8.88
C HIS A 99 -3.51 -2.25 -10.36
N LEU A 100 -4.43 -1.86 -11.25
CA LEU A 100 -4.42 -2.31 -12.64
C LEU A 100 -3.21 -1.79 -13.41
N ASP A 101 -2.89 -0.49 -13.23
CA ASP A 101 -1.71 0.12 -13.86
C ASP A 101 -0.40 -0.64 -13.55
N PHE A 102 -0.31 -1.23 -12.34
CA PHE A 102 0.82 -2.09 -12.01
C PHE A 102 0.76 -3.42 -12.75
N MET A 103 -0.40 -4.06 -12.81
CA MET A 103 -0.54 -5.36 -13.48
C MET A 103 -0.23 -5.28 -14.98
N TRP A 104 -0.51 -4.16 -15.62
CA TRP A 104 -0.14 -3.91 -17.04
C TRP A 104 1.37 -3.79 -17.26
N GLY A 105 2.13 -3.63 -16.21
CA GLY A 105 3.59 -3.69 -16.20
C GLY A 105 4.16 -5.08 -16.39
N PHE A 106 3.37 -6.15 -16.31
CA PHE A 106 3.82 -7.51 -16.56
C PHE A 106 3.69 -7.92 -18.03
N GLU A 107 4.49 -8.88 -18.46
CA GLU A 107 4.32 -9.61 -19.72
C GLU A 107 3.16 -10.61 -19.55
N GLY A 108 2.38 -10.81 -20.60
CA GLY A 108 1.23 -11.73 -20.61
C GLY A 108 -0.08 -11.13 -20.04
N VAL A 109 -0.10 -9.85 -19.70
CA VAL A 109 -1.28 -9.11 -19.22
C VAL A 109 -1.67 -8.06 -20.26
N GLU A 110 -2.96 -8.03 -20.59
CA GLU A 110 -3.56 -6.98 -21.40
C GLU A 110 -4.83 -6.44 -20.75
N HIS A 111 -5.31 -5.31 -21.25
CA HIS A 111 -6.52 -4.67 -20.75
C HIS A 111 -7.34 -4.00 -21.86
N GLU A 112 -8.63 -3.85 -21.59
CA GLU A 112 -9.56 -3.18 -22.50
C GLU A 112 -10.60 -2.40 -21.69
N ASN A 113 -10.97 -1.21 -22.15
CA ASN A 113 -12.05 -0.45 -21.57
C ASN A 113 -13.39 -0.93 -22.14
N THR A 114 -14.09 -1.78 -21.42
CA THR A 114 -15.39 -2.33 -21.79
C THR A 114 -16.56 -1.55 -21.16
N GLY A 115 -16.27 -0.58 -20.30
CA GLY A 115 -17.27 0.10 -19.48
C GLY A 115 -17.76 -0.74 -18.29
N GLY A 116 -17.10 -1.86 -18.01
CA GLY A 116 -17.35 -2.68 -16.83
C GLY A 116 -16.86 -2.03 -15.53
N GLY A 117 -17.10 -2.70 -14.41
CA GLY A 117 -16.67 -2.15 -13.12
C GLY A 117 -17.10 -2.98 -11.92
N ILE A 118 -16.70 -2.51 -10.75
CA ILE A 118 -16.98 -3.16 -9.45
C ILE A 118 -17.98 -2.32 -8.67
N GLN A 119 -19.01 -2.96 -8.14
CA GLN A 119 -20.02 -2.29 -7.29
C GLN A 119 -19.44 -2.05 -5.89
N PHE A 120 -19.29 -0.77 -5.55
CA PHE A 120 -19.03 -0.29 -4.19
C PHE A 120 -20.36 0.03 -3.49
N HIS A 121 -20.31 0.44 -2.23
CA HIS A 121 -21.50 0.84 -1.49
C HIS A 121 -22.07 2.15 -2.04
N GLY A 122 -23.08 2.02 -2.90
CA GLY A 122 -23.76 3.17 -3.56
C GLY A 122 -23.10 3.75 -4.81
N GLU A 123 -21.92 3.23 -5.23
CA GLU A 123 -21.18 3.74 -6.39
C GLU A 123 -20.71 2.57 -7.27
N LEU A 124 -20.72 2.75 -8.59
CA LEU A 124 -20.09 1.83 -9.54
C LEU A 124 -18.68 2.36 -9.89
N ALA A 125 -17.66 1.65 -9.51
CA ALA A 125 -16.29 1.95 -9.91
C ALA A 125 -16.06 1.39 -11.32
N LEU A 126 -15.99 2.26 -12.32
CA LEU A 126 -15.64 1.86 -13.68
C LEU A 126 -14.15 1.52 -13.73
N LEU A 127 -13.82 0.32 -14.18
CA LEU A 127 -12.46 -0.20 -14.28
C LEU A 127 -12.27 -0.81 -15.67
N ASP A 128 -11.04 -0.77 -16.17
CA ASP A 128 -10.66 -1.53 -17.36
C ASP A 128 -10.65 -3.03 -17.06
N ASP A 129 -11.22 -3.83 -17.93
CA ASP A 129 -11.05 -5.27 -17.85
C ASP A 129 -9.58 -5.62 -18.07
N THR A 130 -9.03 -6.41 -17.18
CA THR A 130 -7.61 -6.79 -17.17
C THR A 130 -7.51 -8.30 -17.11
N TYR A 131 -6.92 -8.91 -18.13
CA TYR A 131 -6.92 -10.35 -18.35
C TYR A 131 -5.58 -10.88 -18.88
N LEU A 132 -5.41 -12.20 -18.81
CA LEU A 132 -4.23 -12.87 -19.32
C LEU A 132 -4.35 -13.20 -20.83
N VAL A 133 -3.27 -12.92 -21.55
CA VAL A 133 -3.05 -13.31 -22.97
C VAL A 133 -1.84 -14.23 -23.10
N GLY A 134 -1.18 -14.58 -22.01
CA GLY A 134 -0.03 -15.47 -21.92
C GLY A 134 0.31 -15.81 -20.49
N LYS A 135 1.37 -16.58 -20.26
CA LYS A 135 1.92 -16.78 -18.91
C LYS A 135 2.52 -15.48 -18.40
N LEU A 136 2.20 -15.13 -17.14
CA LEU A 136 2.64 -13.92 -16.49
C LEU A 136 4.15 -13.96 -16.21
N LYS A 137 4.88 -12.90 -16.61
CA LYS A 137 6.32 -12.75 -16.35
C LYS A 137 6.67 -11.30 -16.03
N ALA A 138 7.73 -11.13 -15.26
CA ALA A 138 8.33 -9.82 -15.07
C ALA A 138 9.03 -9.32 -16.35
N LYS A 139 8.97 -8.01 -16.55
CA LYS A 139 9.79 -7.24 -17.48
C LYS A 139 10.30 -5.99 -16.75
N PRO A 140 11.16 -5.13 -17.34
CA PRO A 140 11.47 -3.83 -16.74
C PRO A 140 10.19 -3.09 -16.42
N HIS A 141 9.91 -2.90 -15.10
CA HIS A 141 8.61 -2.43 -14.66
C HIS A 141 8.55 -0.90 -14.61
N PRO A 142 7.55 -0.23 -15.24
CA PRO A 142 7.50 1.24 -15.33
C PRO A 142 7.46 1.92 -13.97
N PHE A 143 6.88 1.31 -12.94
CA PHE A 143 6.82 1.87 -11.59
C PHE A 143 8.20 2.03 -10.96
N VAL A 144 9.21 1.29 -11.41
CA VAL A 144 10.60 1.46 -10.94
C VAL A 144 11.17 2.81 -11.37
N GLU A 145 10.85 3.27 -12.59
CA GLU A 145 11.25 4.61 -13.05
C GLU A 145 10.52 5.72 -12.27
N TYR A 146 9.23 5.52 -11.93
CA TYR A 146 8.49 6.42 -11.07
C TYR A 146 9.09 6.50 -9.66
N PHE A 147 9.51 5.35 -9.12
CA PHE A 147 10.23 5.32 -7.84
C PHE A 147 11.57 6.05 -7.91
N LYS A 148 12.37 5.86 -8.97
CA LYS A 148 13.64 6.56 -9.14
C LYS A 148 13.46 8.08 -9.14
N PHE A 149 12.37 8.57 -9.73
CA PHE A 149 12.03 9.98 -9.67
C PHE A 149 11.70 10.43 -8.24
N LEU A 150 10.85 9.69 -7.52
CA LEU A 150 10.51 9.99 -6.12
C LEU A 150 11.75 9.97 -5.21
N LYS A 151 12.63 9.00 -5.41
CA LYS A 151 13.83 8.81 -4.60
C LYS A 151 14.78 10.02 -4.60
N GLN A 152 14.79 10.83 -5.66
CA GLN A 152 15.63 12.03 -5.74
C GLN A 152 15.31 13.06 -4.66
N PHE A 153 14.14 12.97 -4.05
CA PHE A 153 13.70 13.86 -2.98
C PHE A 153 14.01 13.35 -1.57
N GLU A 154 14.64 12.19 -1.41
CA GLU A 154 15.11 11.72 -0.10
C GLU A 154 16.17 12.66 0.46
N ASP A 155 16.18 12.79 1.79
CA ASP A 155 17.20 13.54 2.53
C ASP A 155 17.47 12.87 3.88
N GLU A 156 18.21 13.53 4.76
CA GLU A 156 18.56 13.02 6.09
C GLU A 156 17.35 12.79 7.01
N ASN A 157 16.20 13.39 6.72
CA ASN A 157 14.99 13.34 7.53
C ASN A 157 13.83 12.59 6.86
N THR A 158 13.96 12.27 5.56
CA THR A 158 12.85 11.70 4.79
C THR A 158 13.30 10.56 3.88
N VAL A 159 12.47 9.50 3.82
CA VAL A 159 12.65 8.35 2.94
C VAL A 159 11.46 8.17 2.01
N ALA A 160 11.72 7.69 0.80
CA ALA A 160 10.69 7.31 -0.14
C ALA A 160 10.08 5.96 0.25
N LYS A 161 8.76 5.94 0.33
CA LYS A 161 7.95 4.72 0.38
C LYS A 161 7.23 4.58 -0.96
N TYR A 162 7.28 3.39 -1.56
CA TYR A 162 6.57 3.12 -2.78
C TYR A 162 5.47 2.09 -2.55
N THR A 163 4.30 2.30 -3.19
CA THR A 163 3.12 1.45 -3.05
C THR A 163 2.92 0.61 -4.30
N ILE A 164 2.64 -0.66 -4.15
CA ILE A 164 2.25 -1.58 -5.23
C ILE A 164 1.10 -2.47 -4.74
N PRO A 165 0.23 -2.96 -5.62
CA PRO A 165 -0.76 -3.95 -5.19
C PRO A 165 -0.07 -5.20 -4.64
N ALA A 166 -0.68 -5.84 -3.65
CA ALA A 166 -0.20 -7.12 -3.14
C ALA A 166 -0.24 -8.21 -4.24
N PRO A 167 0.64 -9.22 -4.20
CA PRO A 167 0.55 -10.38 -5.09
C PRO A 167 -0.82 -11.05 -5.06
N ALA A 168 -1.45 -11.12 -3.88
CA ALA A 168 -2.82 -11.63 -3.72
C ALA A 168 -3.86 -10.85 -4.53
N GLN A 169 -3.68 -9.53 -4.68
CA GLN A 169 -4.55 -8.69 -5.50
C GLN A 169 -4.46 -9.07 -6.99
N THR A 170 -3.25 -9.33 -7.47
CA THR A 170 -3.02 -9.81 -8.85
C THR A 170 -3.57 -11.22 -9.05
N PHE A 171 -3.37 -12.13 -8.09
CA PHE A 171 -3.95 -13.46 -8.12
C PHE A 171 -5.47 -13.40 -8.18
N GLN A 172 -6.11 -12.61 -7.31
CA GLN A 172 -7.56 -12.47 -7.29
C GLN A 172 -8.10 -11.91 -8.60
N GLN A 173 -7.41 -10.94 -9.24
CA GLN A 173 -7.82 -10.37 -10.53
C GLN A 173 -7.99 -11.45 -11.61
N PHE A 174 -7.10 -12.44 -11.65
CA PHE A 174 -7.12 -13.46 -12.69
C PHE A 174 -7.99 -14.69 -12.38
N ILE A 175 -8.48 -14.83 -11.13
CA ILE A 175 -9.39 -15.93 -10.75
C ILE A 175 -10.84 -15.48 -10.53
N ILE A 176 -11.18 -14.19 -10.71
CA ILE A 176 -12.57 -13.76 -10.71
C ILE A 176 -13.32 -14.44 -11.86
N PRO A 177 -14.64 -14.68 -11.73
CA PRO A 177 -15.43 -15.42 -12.74
C PRO A 177 -15.23 -14.93 -14.18
N ASP A 178 -15.17 -13.62 -14.37
CA ASP A 178 -15.06 -12.99 -15.70
C ASP A 178 -13.71 -13.27 -16.38
N ASN A 179 -12.65 -13.47 -15.60
CA ASN A 179 -11.28 -13.73 -16.10
C ASN A 179 -10.87 -15.22 -16.04
N LEU A 180 -11.63 -16.04 -15.32
CA LEU A 180 -11.23 -17.42 -15.06
C LEU A 180 -11.07 -18.25 -16.35
N GLU A 181 -11.94 -18.07 -17.33
CA GLU A 181 -11.85 -18.78 -18.61
C GLU A 181 -10.59 -18.40 -19.38
N SER A 182 -10.23 -17.12 -19.45
CA SER A 182 -9.00 -16.67 -20.11
C SER A 182 -7.76 -17.17 -19.38
N THR A 183 -7.77 -17.15 -18.04
CA THR A 183 -6.69 -17.65 -17.19
C THR A 183 -6.44 -19.14 -17.40
N ARG A 184 -7.51 -19.95 -17.51
CA ARG A 184 -7.41 -21.42 -17.70
C ARG A 184 -6.83 -21.82 -19.06
N LYS A 185 -6.71 -20.90 -20.01
CA LYS A 185 -5.96 -21.16 -21.27
C LYS A 185 -4.46 -21.28 -21.05
N PHE A 186 -3.93 -20.71 -19.98
CA PHE A 186 -2.49 -20.64 -19.70
C PHE A 186 -2.08 -21.34 -18.41
N TYR A 187 -3.00 -21.50 -17.46
CA TYR A 187 -2.78 -22.09 -16.15
C TYR A 187 -3.88 -23.14 -15.84
N GLU A 188 -3.50 -24.39 -15.74
CA GLU A 188 -4.44 -25.47 -15.41
C GLU A 188 -4.92 -25.37 -13.97
N THR A 189 -4.03 -24.96 -13.06
CA THR A 189 -4.27 -24.86 -11.62
C THR A 189 -4.01 -23.46 -11.06
N ASN A 190 -4.56 -23.17 -9.87
CA ASN A 190 -4.23 -21.95 -9.14
C ASN A 190 -2.80 -21.96 -8.63
N GLU A 191 -2.25 -23.13 -8.29
CA GLU A 191 -0.88 -23.28 -7.81
C GLU A 191 0.15 -22.80 -8.85
N GLU A 192 -0.01 -23.21 -10.11
CA GLU A 192 0.85 -22.73 -11.21
C GLU A 192 0.80 -21.19 -11.34
N LEU A 193 -0.41 -20.60 -11.29
CA LEU A 193 -0.60 -19.16 -11.35
C LEU A 193 0.05 -18.46 -10.15
N ILE A 194 -0.14 -18.98 -8.94
CA ILE A 194 0.46 -18.46 -7.70
C ILE A 194 1.99 -18.41 -7.82
N HIS A 195 2.61 -19.49 -8.31
CA HIS A 195 4.05 -19.55 -8.47
C HIS A 195 4.57 -18.54 -9.50
N ASP A 196 3.92 -18.37 -10.65
CA ASP A 196 4.35 -17.42 -11.67
C ASP A 196 4.15 -15.97 -11.19
N ILE A 197 3.04 -15.66 -10.50
CA ILE A 197 2.85 -14.35 -9.87
C ILE A 197 3.95 -14.08 -8.83
N ALA A 198 4.21 -15.01 -7.93
CA ALA A 198 5.23 -14.85 -6.91
C ALA A 198 6.63 -14.62 -7.51
N ASN A 199 6.98 -15.37 -8.57
CA ASN A 199 8.23 -15.19 -9.30
C ASN A 199 8.33 -13.81 -9.95
N ALA A 200 7.27 -13.36 -10.63
CA ALA A 200 7.25 -12.06 -11.27
C ALA A 200 7.37 -10.91 -10.23
N TYR A 201 6.68 -11.03 -9.08
CA TYR A 201 6.81 -10.06 -8.01
C TYR A 201 8.21 -10.04 -7.39
N ARG A 202 8.87 -11.19 -7.17
CA ARG A 202 10.27 -11.24 -6.69
C ARG A 202 11.21 -10.46 -7.61
N GLU A 203 11.07 -10.63 -8.92
CA GLU A 203 11.85 -9.88 -9.90
C GLU A 203 11.57 -8.38 -9.85
N VAL A 204 10.32 -7.96 -9.73
CA VAL A 204 9.96 -6.54 -9.63
C VAL A 204 10.42 -5.95 -8.29
N ILE A 205 10.28 -6.67 -7.17
CA ILE A 205 10.80 -6.26 -5.86
C ILE A 205 12.33 -6.08 -5.93
N LYS A 206 13.02 -7.00 -6.62
CA LYS A 206 14.45 -6.87 -6.86
C LYS A 206 14.79 -5.63 -7.67
N GLN A 207 14.03 -5.31 -8.73
CA GLN A 207 14.22 -4.10 -9.53
C GLN A 207 14.06 -2.83 -8.66
N PHE A 208 13.06 -2.77 -7.77
CA PHE A 208 12.92 -1.68 -6.81
C PHE A 208 14.11 -1.60 -5.85
N TYR A 209 14.53 -2.73 -5.31
CA TYR A 209 15.68 -2.79 -4.40
C TYR A 209 16.97 -2.32 -5.06
N ASP A 210 17.25 -2.77 -6.28
CA ASP A 210 18.41 -2.36 -7.09
C ASP A 210 18.36 -0.86 -7.44
N ALA A 211 17.15 -0.29 -7.61
CA ALA A 211 16.94 1.15 -7.75
C ALA A 211 17.14 1.93 -6.44
N GLY A 212 17.39 1.23 -5.32
CA GLY A 212 17.63 1.81 -4.01
C GLY A 212 16.38 1.95 -3.13
N CYS A 213 15.27 1.29 -3.45
CA CYS A 213 14.11 1.21 -2.57
C CYS A 213 14.45 0.42 -1.31
N ARG A 214 14.04 0.97 -0.16
CA ARG A 214 14.17 0.31 1.14
C ARG A 214 12.84 0.24 1.90
N ASN A 215 11.80 0.89 1.39
CA ASN A 215 10.47 0.91 1.97
C ASN A 215 9.43 0.68 0.88
N LEU A 216 8.88 -0.52 0.81
CA LEU A 216 7.86 -0.92 -0.15
C LEU A 216 6.58 -1.31 0.59
N GLN A 217 5.43 -0.84 0.12
CA GLN A 217 4.13 -1.16 0.70
C GLN A 217 3.32 -2.00 -0.28
N PHE A 218 2.77 -3.10 0.19
CA PHE A 218 1.71 -3.83 -0.47
C PHE A 218 0.36 -3.23 -0.11
N ASP A 219 -0.46 -2.92 -1.10
CA ASP A 219 -1.86 -2.55 -0.91
C ASP A 219 -2.74 -3.75 -1.25
N ASP A 220 -3.49 -4.24 -0.25
CA ASP A 220 -4.23 -5.49 -0.33
C ASP A 220 -5.70 -5.30 0.05
N CYS A 221 -6.58 -5.32 -0.95
CA CYS A 221 -8.03 -5.33 -0.74
C CYS A 221 -8.62 -6.74 -0.61
N THR A 222 -7.80 -7.79 -0.87
CA THR A 222 -8.31 -9.18 -0.92
C THR A 222 -8.79 -9.66 0.45
N TRP A 223 -8.07 -9.31 1.51
CA TRP A 223 -8.46 -9.63 2.88
C TRP A 223 -9.80 -9.00 3.26
N GLY A 224 -10.06 -7.76 2.80
CA GLY A 224 -11.36 -7.11 2.95
C GLY A 224 -12.48 -7.87 2.24
N ALA A 225 -12.21 -8.47 1.08
CA ALA A 225 -13.19 -9.21 0.29
C ALA A 225 -13.56 -10.59 0.89
N VAL A 226 -12.76 -11.13 1.80
CA VAL A 226 -12.97 -12.45 2.42
C VAL A 226 -13.40 -12.40 3.88
N VAL A 227 -13.70 -11.20 4.42
CA VAL A 227 -14.22 -11.04 5.79
C VAL A 227 -15.75 -11.03 5.83
N GLY A 228 -16.30 -11.36 6.99
CA GLY A 228 -17.72 -11.23 7.31
C GLY A 228 -18.62 -12.30 6.69
N ASP A 229 -19.88 -12.25 7.06
CA ASP A 229 -20.86 -13.27 6.67
C ASP A 229 -21.26 -13.18 5.20
N ALA A 230 -21.23 -11.99 4.61
CA ALA A 230 -21.49 -11.80 3.18
C ALA A 230 -20.47 -12.56 2.31
N ALA A 231 -19.19 -12.54 2.69
CA ALA A 231 -18.16 -13.32 2.03
C ALA A 231 -18.42 -14.84 2.19
N LYS A 232 -18.70 -15.30 3.41
CA LYS A 232 -19.02 -16.73 3.66
C LYS A 232 -20.17 -17.23 2.80
N LEU A 233 -21.27 -16.44 2.70
CA LEU A 233 -22.43 -16.79 1.89
C LEU A 233 -22.10 -16.85 0.40
N ARG A 234 -21.34 -15.86 -0.10
CA ARG A 234 -20.91 -15.78 -1.49
C ARG A 234 -20.07 -16.98 -1.90
N TYR A 235 -19.01 -17.29 -1.16
CA TYR A 235 -18.11 -18.40 -1.49
C TYR A 235 -18.80 -19.75 -1.33
N LYS A 236 -19.67 -19.91 -0.33
CA LYS A 236 -20.52 -21.09 -0.19
C LYS A 236 -21.46 -21.29 -1.39
N ALA A 237 -22.08 -20.23 -1.89
CA ALA A 237 -22.94 -20.29 -3.08
C ALA A 237 -22.18 -20.69 -4.35
N LEU A 238 -20.89 -20.33 -4.43
CA LEU A 238 -19.99 -20.73 -5.52
C LEU A 238 -19.39 -22.15 -5.32
N GLY A 239 -19.66 -22.82 -4.21
CA GLY A 239 -19.06 -24.12 -3.90
C GLY A 239 -17.56 -24.04 -3.60
N ILE A 240 -17.04 -22.86 -3.26
CA ILE A 240 -15.62 -22.62 -3.00
C ILE A 240 -15.40 -22.57 -1.48
N ASP A 241 -14.40 -23.32 -1.00
CA ASP A 241 -13.98 -23.27 0.40
C ASP A 241 -13.21 -21.98 0.69
N LEU A 242 -13.75 -21.18 1.61
CA LEU A 242 -13.19 -19.87 1.95
C LEU A 242 -11.81 -19.95 2.63
N ASP A 243 -11.54 -21.02 3.37
CA ASP A 243 -10.23 -21.18 4.03
C ASP A 243 -9.15 -21.59 3.02
N THR A 244 -9.50 -22.32 1.98
CA THR A 244 -8.63 -22.55 0.83
C THR A 244 -8.26 -21.21 0.16
N VAL A 245 -9.25 -20.34 -0.08
CA VAL A 245 -8.99 -19.01 -0.68
C VAL A 245 -8.04 -18.19 0.19
N LYS A 246 -8.30 -18.08 1.49
CA LYS A 246 -7.41 -17.35 2.43
C LYS A 246 -6.00 -17.93 2.45
N SER A 247 -5.87 -19.26 2.37
CA SER A 247 -4.56 -19.92 2.31
C SER A 247 -3.80 -19.55 1.04
N GLN A 248 -4.46 -19.52 -0.10
CA GLN A 248 -3.87 -19.13 -1.39
C GLN A 248 -3.46 -17.65 -1.42
N LEU A 249 -4.28 -16.73 -0.83
CA LEU A 249 -3.94 -15.32 -0.71
C LEU A 249 -2.66 -15.13 0.14
N LEU A 250 -2.58 -15.81 1.28
CA LEU A 250 -1.40 -15.77 2.14
C LEU A 250 -0.18 -16.38 1.44
N GLU A 251 -0.35 -17.50 0.76
CA GLU A 251 0.72 -18.21 0.07
C GLU A 251 1.38 -17.34 -1.00
N VAL A 252 0.60 -16.74 -1.89
CA VAL A 252 1.14 -15.92 -2.97
C VAL A 252 1.87 -14.68 -2.44
N ASN A 253 1.35 -14.03 -1.37
CA ASN A 253 2.03 -12.90 -0.73
C ASN A 253 3.37 -13.33 -0.12
N ASN A 254 3.39 -14.44 0.61
CA ASN A 254 4.59 -14.92 1.28
C ASN A 254 5.65 -15.44 0.28
N LEU A 255 5.25 -16.19 -0.73
CA LEU A 255 6.15 -16.66 -1.78
C LEU A 255 6.82 -15.52 -2.53
N ALA A 256 6.10 -14.42 -2.77
CA ALA A 256 6.67 -13.22 -3.42
C ALA A 256 7.74 -12.53 -2.56
N LEU A 257 7.76 -12.76 -1.25
CA LEU A 257 8.71 -12.17 -0.31
C LEU A 257 9.88 -13.10 0.04
N GLU A 258 9.90 -14.33 -0.47
CA GLU A 258 11.01 -15.25 -0.24
C GLU A 258 12.33 -14.69 -0.78
N GLY A 259 13.36 -14.69 0.06
CA GLY A 259 14.69 -14.22 -0.31
C GLY A 259 14.81 -12.71 -0.44
N LYS A 260 13.82 -11.92 0.00
CA LYS A 260 13.94 -10.47 0.04
C LYS A 260 15.15 -10.04 0.92
N PRO A 261 15.85 -8.95 0.58
CA PRO A 261 16.91 -8.41 1.42
C PRO A 261 16.41 -8.03 2.81
N GLU A 262 17.24 -8.24 3.84
CA GLU A 262 16.87 -7.97 5.24
C GLU A 262 16.61 -6.48 5.52
N ASP A 263 17.32 -5.60 4.80
CA ASP A 263 17.18 -4.14 4.92
C ASP A 263 16.01 -3.57 4.09
N LEU A 264 15.29 -4.41 3.35
CA LEU A 264 14.06 -4.01 2.67
C LEU A 264 12.87 -4.18 3.61
N VAL A 265 12.28 -3.08 4.02
CA VAL A 265 11.03 -3.05 4.80
C VAL A 265 9.86 -3.24 3.85
N ILE A 266 9.03 -4.23 4.14
CA ILE A 266 7.75 -4.46 3.49
C ILE A 266 6.63 -4.19 4.50
N THR A 267 5.70 -3.32 4.13
CA THR A 267 4.45 -3.11 4.89
C THR A 267 3.26 -3.59 4.08
N SER A 268 2.17 -3.98 4.72
CA SER A 268 0.94 -4.39 4.04
C SER A 268 -0.24 -3.55 4.53
N HIS A 269 -0.91 -2.86 3.62
CA HIS A 269 -2.14 -2.12 3.89
C HIS A 269 -3.35 -3.00 3.58
N ILE A 270 -4.13 -3.31 4.61
CA ILE A 270 -5.35 -4.12 4.51
C ILE A 270 -6.53 -3.19 4.26
N CYS A 271 -6.85 -3.04 2.99
CA CYS A 271 -7.87 -2.11 2.51
C CYS A 271 -9.29 -2.68 2.67
N ARG A 272 -10.25 -1.78 2.89
CA ARG A 272 -11.70 -2.07 2.91
C ARG A 272 -12.43 -1.54 1.68
N GLY A 273 -11.67 -1.06 0.70
CA GLY A 273 -12.15 -0.38 -0.47
C GLY A 273 -12.24 1.14 -0.29
N ASN A 274 -11.85 1.86 -1.32
CA ASN A 274 -11.82 3.31 -1.32
C ASN A 274 -12.06 3.85 -2.75
N TYR A 275 -13.28 4.23 -3.04
CA TYR A 275 -13.67 4.81 -4.32
C TYR A 275 -14.70 5.90 -4.12
N ASN A 276 -14.42 7.12 -4.58
CA ASN A 276 -15.34 8.26 -4.53
C ASN A 276 -16.00 8.47 -3.17
N SER A 277 -15.21 8.34 -2.08
CA SER A 277 -15.63 8.39 -0.67
C SER A 277 -16.53 7.25 -0.21
N THR A 278 -16.55 6.12 -0.91
CA THR A 278 -17.29 4.92 -0.50
C THR A 278 -16.34 3.76 -0.18
N TYR A 279 -16.88 2.71 0.41
CA TYR A 279 -16.14 1.50 0.75
C TYR A 279 -16.74 0.27 0.04
N PHE A 280 -15.96 -0.79 -0.04
CA PHE A 280 -16.38 -2.05 -0.67
C PHE A 280 -16.85 -3.09 0.36
N SER A 281 -16.15 -3.23 1.49
CA SER A 281 -16.36 -4.32 2.45
C SER A 281 -16.47 -3.85 3.89
N SER A 282 -17.19 -4.64 4.70
CA SER A 282 -17.28 -4.52 6.14
C SER A 282 -17.22 -5.91 6.79
N GLY A 283 -16.76 -5.97 8.05
CA GLY A 283 -16.63 -7.19 8.82
C GLY A 283 -15.41 -7.15 9.75
N ALA A 284 -15.48 -7.87 10.87
CA ALA A 284 -14.39 -7.95 11.82
C ALA A 284 -13.17 -8.68 11.24
N TYR A 285 -11.98 -8.31 11.72
CA TYR A 285 -10.73 -8.95 11.30
C TYR A 285 -10.55 -10.37 11.84
N ASP A 286 -11.36 -10.82 12.82
CA ASP A 286 -11.23 -12.10 13.49
C ASP A 286 -11.10 -13.29 12.53
N SER A 287 -11.87 -13.26 11.43
CA SER A 287 -11.88 -14.36 10.45
C SER A 287 -10.64 -14.45 9.55
N VAL A 288 -9.77 -13.44 9.56
CA VAL A 288 -8.55 -13.37 8.76
C VAL A 288 -7.29 -13.16 9.59
N ALA A 289 -7.42 -12.85 10.88
CA ALA A 289 -6.29 -12.52 11.74
C ALA A 289 -5.27 -13.65 11.86
N ASP A 290 -5.70 -14.91 11.92
CA ASP A 290 -4.80 -16.07 11.95
C ASP A 290 -4.00 -16.25 10.64
N TYR A 291 -4.42 -15.62 9.56
CA TYR A 291 -3.70 -15.59 8.29
C TYR A 291 -2.81 -14.36 8.22
N VAL A 292 -3.40 -13.19 8.02
CA VAL A 292 -2.65 -11.96 7.71
C VAL A 292 -1.90 -11.41 8.92
N PHE A 293 -2.51 -11.36 10.13
CA PHE A 293 -1.83 -10.79 11.30
C PHE A 293 -0.74 -11.71 11.84
N ALA A 294 -1.00 -12.99 11.88
CA ALA A 294 -0.06 -13.96 12.43
C ALA A 294 1.03 -14.36 11.44
N ARG A 295 0.69 -14.58 10.16
CA ARG A 295 1.53 -15.36 9.25
C ARG A 295 2.00 -14.65 7.98
N GLU A 296 1.48 -13.47 7.62
CA GLU A 296 2.01 -12.73 6.47
C GLU A 296 3.43 -12.22 6.78
N ASN A 297 4.40 -12.41 5.88
CA ASN A 297 5.81 -12.13 6.11
C ASN A 297 6.20 -10.65 5.86
N VAL A 298 5.45 -9.75 6.50
CA VAL A 298 5.66 -8.30 6.40
C VAL A 298 6.16 -7.70 7.72
N ASN A 299 6.78 -6.53 7.67
CA ASN A 299 7.32 -5.84 8.84
C ASN A 299 6.26 -5.04 9.62
N ALA A 300 5.17 -4.63 8.94
CA ALA A 300 4.08 -3.92 9.57
C ALA A 300 2.78 -4.06 8.78
N LEU A 301 1.66 -3.87 9.49
CA LEU A 301 0.31 -3.89 8.96
C LEU A 301 -0.33 -2.51 9.14
N LEU A 302 -0.86 -1.92 8.05
CA LEU A 302 -1.70 -0.72 8.08
C LEU A 302 -3.15 -1.18 8.01
N LEU A 303 -3.91 -0.95 9.08
CA LEU A 303 -5.23 -1.54 9.28
C LEU A 303 -6.31 -0.46 9.37
N GLU A 304 -7.35 -0.55 8.55
CA GLU A 304 -8.52 0.31 8.69
C GLU A 304 -9.34 -0.12 9.92
N TYR A 305 -9.46 0.78 10.92
CA TYR A 305 -10.25 0.54 12.12
C TYR A 305 -11.31 1.62 12.34
N ASP A 306 -12.56 1.28 12.09
CA ASP A 306 -13.77 2.04 12.43
C ASP A 306 -14.87 1.08 12.91
N GLU A 307 -16.12 1.51 12.95
CA GLU A 307 -17.26 0.69 13.38
C GLU A 307 -17.48 -0.57 12.50
N ARG A 308 -16.96 -0.58 11.27
CA ARG A 308 -17.06 -1.72 10.34
C ARG A 308 -16.07 -2.85 10.65
N SER A 309 -15.02 -2.58 11.42
CA SER A 309 -13.85 -3.44 11.54
C SER A 309 -13.89 -4.38 12.76
N GLY A 310 -14.89 -4.26 13.63
CA GLY A 310 -14.98 -5.01 14.88
C GLY A 310 -14.11 -4.43 15.99
N SER A 311 -13.87 -5.21 17.03
CA SER A 311 -13.03 -4.84 18.17
C SER A 311 -11.54 -4.95 17.85
N PHE A 312 -10.68 -4.42 18.74
CA PHE A 312 -9.23 -4.58 18.64
C PHE A 312 -8.72 -5.97 19.11
N GLU A 313 -9.59 -6.87 19.56
CA GLU A 313 -9.19 -8.20 20.05
C GLU A 313 -8.41 -9.00 19.02
N ALA A 314 -8.76 -8.88 17.73
CA ALA A 314 -8.03 -9.50 16.64
C ALA A 314 -6.54 -9.13 16.60
N LEU A 315 -6.15 -7.95 17.14
CA LEU A 315 -4.75 -7.53 17.23
C LEU A 315 -3.89 -8.42 18.12
N ALA A 316 -4.49 -9.19 19.05
CA ALA A 316 -3.77 -10.19 19.85
C ALA A 316 -3.11 -11.28 19.01
N LYS A 317 -3.52 -11.43 17.73
CA LYS A 317 -2.93 -12.37 16.77
C LYS A 317 -1.73 -11.81 16.01
N VAL A 318 -1.44 -10.51 16.12
CA VAL A 318 -0.30 -9.89 15.45
C VAL A 318 1.00 -10.45 16.00
N SER A 319 1.82 -11.04 15.13
CA SER A 319 3.10 -11.60 15.54
C SER A 319 4.02 -10.53 16.15
N PRO A 320 4.88 -10.89 17.13
CA PRO A 320 5.60 -9.92 17.96
C PRO A 320 6.65 -9.09 17.20
N ASP A 321 7.05 -9.53 16.03
CA ASP A 321 8.01 -8.87 15.14
C ASP A 321 7.38 -7.76 14.27
N LYS A 322 6.03 -7.67 14.23
CA LYS A 322 5.33 -6.68 13.40
C LYS A 322 4.93 -5.44 14.17
N LYS A 323 4.99 -4.29 13.51
CA LYS A 323 4.31 -3.07 13.93
C LYS A 323 2.88 -3.04 13.38
N VAL A 324 2.02 -2.25 14.03
CA VAL A 324 0.64 -2.00 13.57
C VAL A 324 0.43 -0.50 13.42
N VAL A 325 0.02 -0.09 12.24
CA VAL A 325 -0.39 1.28 11.96
C VAL A 325 -1.92 1.32 12.01
N LEU A 326 -2.44 2.00 13.03
CA LEU A 326 -3.88 2.13 13.25
C LEU A 326 -4.46 3.19 12.32
N GLY A 327 -5.22 2.78 11.34
CA GLY A 327 -5.97 3.65 10.45
C GLY A 327 -7.26 4.11 11.12
N LEU A 328 -7.18 5.18 11.93
CA LEU A 328 -8.30 5.69 12.73
C LEU A 328 -8.93 6.97 12.16
N ILE A 329 -8.28 7.61 11.19
CA ILE A 329 -8.74 8.85 10.57
C ILE A 329 -9.30 8.55 9.18
N THR A 330 -10.59 8.81 8.95
CA THR A 330 -11.21 8.50 7.66
C THR A 330 -10.77 9.46 6.55
N THR A 331 -10.53 8.90 5.38
CA THR A 331 -10.26 9.66 4.14
C THR A 331 -11.53 9.85 3.28
N LYS A 332 -12.68 9.41 3.79
CA LYS A 332 -13.96 9.38 3.04
C LYS A 332 -14.90 10.54 3.42
N SER A 333 -14.55 11.31 4.43
CA SER A 333 -15.33 12.44 4.93
C SER A 333 -14.41 13.60 5.32
N PRO A 334 -14.77 14.86 5.02
CA PRO A 334 -13.99 16.04 5.41
C PRO A 334 -14.02 16.32 6.92
N LYS A 335 -15.01 15.77 7.65
CA LYS A 335 -15.14 15.98 9.08
C LYS A 335 -13.90 15.45 9.81
N LEU A 336 -13.25 16.30 10.60
CA LEU A 336 -12.16 15.88 11.48
C LEU A 336 -12.70 15.02 12.62
N GLU A 337 -11.96 14.00 12.97
CA GLU A 337 -12.20 13.17 14.14
C GLU A 337 -11.94 13.95 15.43
N ASP A 338 -12.62 13.56 16.50
CA ASP A 338 -12.33 14.05 17.84
C ASP A 338 -10.99 13.46 18.33
N LYS A 339 -10.04 14.33 18.65
CA LYS A 339 -8.68 13.97 19.04
C LYS A 339 -8.65 13.04 20.25
N GLU A 340 -9.41 13.37 21.31
CA GLU A 340 -9.46 12.58 22.52
C GLU A 340 -10.06 11.19 22.28
N ALA A 341 -11.06 11.10 21.41
CA ALA A 341 -11.65 9.84 21.03
C ALA A 341 -10.63 8.95 20.28
N VAL A 342 -9.83 9.52 19.40
CA VAL A 342 -8.77 8.77 18.69
C VAL A 342 -7.68 8.31 19.67
N ILE A 343 -7.24 9.17 20.59
CA ILE A 343 -6.28 8.82 21.65
C ILE A 343 -6.82 7.68 22.52
N ALA A 344 -8.08 7.73 22.90
CA ALA A 344 -8.72 6.67 23.68
C ALA A 344 -8.70 5.32 22.91
N ARG A 345 -8.93 5.34 21.61
CA ARG A 345 -8.86 4.14 20.75
C ARG A 345 -7.43 3.60 20.62
N ILE A 346 -6.41 4.45 20.53
CA ILE A 346 -5.01 4.01 20.58
C ILE A 346 -4.70 3.31 21.91
N LYS A 347 -5.15 3.89 23.04
CA LYS A 347 -5.02 3.27 24.38
C LYS A 347 -5.77 1.94 24.49
N GLU A 348 -6.92 1.81 23.83
CA GLU A 348 -7.64 0.54 23.77
C GLU A 348 -6.84 -0.52 22.99
N ALA A 349 -6.34 -0.18 21.80
CA ALA A 349 -5.51 -1.06 20.98
C ALA A 349 -4.22 -1.50 21.70
N SER A 350 -3.65 -0.63 22.56
CA SER A 350 -2.43 -0.93 23.33
C SER A 350 -2.59 -2.02 24.38
N LYS A 351 -3.82 -2.47 24.65
CA LYS A 351 -4.07 -3.68 25.48
C LYS A 351 -3.69 -4.98 24.76
N TYR A 352 -3.61 -4.97 23.44
CA TYR A 352 -3.35 -6.15 22.60
C TYR A 352 -1.99 -6.09 21.92
N VAL A 353 -1.53 -4.92 21.52
CA VAL A 353 -0.21 -4.68 20.91
C VAL A 353 0.49 -3.59 21.71
N PRO A 354 1.69 -3.80 22.25
CA PRO A 354 2.42 -2.79 23.01
C PRO A 354 2.51 -1.45 22.27
N LEU A 355 2.40 -0.33 23.02
CA LEU A 355 2.31 1.02 22.46
C LEU A 355 3.52 1.37 21.57
N GLU A 356 4.70 0.84 21.87
CA GLU A 356 5.94 0.99 21.10
C GLU A 356 5.88 0.32 19.72
N ARG A 357 4.94 -0.59 19.50
CA ARG A 357 4.68 -1.21 18.18
C ARG A 357 3.48 -0.61 17.44
N LEU A 358 2.78 0.35 18.06
CA LEU A 358 1.66 1.05 17.46
C LEU A 358 2.12 2.33 16.77
N CYS A 359 1.47 2.66 15.65
CA CYS A 359 1.61 3.89 14.90
C CYS A 359 0.19 4.36 14.49
N LEU A 360 0.06 5.57 13.96
CA LEU A 360 -1.21 6.15 13.52
C LEU A 360 -1.15 6.56 12.05
N SER A 361 -2.25 6.36 11.33
CA SER A 361 -2.42 6.86 9.96
C SER A 361 -3.89 7.14 9.63
N PRO A 362 -4.17 7.79 8.50
CA PRO A 362 -5.49 7.67 7.88
C PRO A 362 -5.80 6.21 7.54
N GLN A 363 -7.10 5.90 7.40
CA GLN A 363 -7.58 4.54 7.10
C GLN A 363 -7.06 4.02 5.76
N CYS A 364 -7.12 4.86 4.73
CA CYS A 364 -6.71 4.54 3.37
C CYS A 364 -6.02 5.75 2.74
N GLY A 365 -5.65 5.68 1.46
CA GLY A 365 -5.27 6.84 0.69
C GLY A 365 -6.45 7.78 0.42
N PHE A 366 -6.18 8.97 -0.11
CA PHE A 366 -7.21 9.95 -0.47
C PHE A 366 -7.72 9.77 -1.91
N ALA A 367 -7.00 9.04 -2.75
CA ALA A 367 -7.37 8.82 -4.14
C ALA A 367 -6.77 7.54 -4.71
N SER A 368 -7.40 6.40 -4.42
CA SER A 368 -6.98 5.09 -4.95
C SER A 368 -7.20 4.96 -6.46
N CYS A 369 -8.12 5.75 -7.03
CA CYS A 369 -8.29 5.97 -8.46
C CYS A 369 -8.18 7.46 -8.77
N GLU A 370 -7.99 7.82 -10.03
CA GLU A 370 -7.80 9.22 -10.43
C GLU A 370 -8.96 10.15 -10.04
N ILE A 371 -10.18 9.62 -9.90
CA ILE A 371 -11.35 10.39 -9.44
C ILE A 371 -11.17 10.96 -8.03
N GLY A 372 -10.49 10.20 -7.13
CA GLY A 372 -10.28 10.58 -5.74
C GLY A 372 -11.55 10.56 -4.87
N ASN A 373 -11.37 10.90 -3.60
CA ASN A 373 -12.43 11.06 -2.63
C ASN A 373 -13.04 12.47 -2.69
N LYS A 374 -14.24 12.63 -2.15
CA LYS A 374 -15.01 13.89 -2.11
C LYS A 374 -14.52 14.82 -0.99
N LEU A 375 -13.23 15.13 -1.02
CA LEU A 375 -12.56 16.07 -0.13
C LEU A 375 -11.81 17.11 -0.98
N THR A 376 -11.59 18.28 -0.40
CA THR A 376 -10.65 19.27 -0.93
C THR A 376 -9.21 18.93 -0.51
N GLU A 377 -8.23 19.50 -1.20
CA GLU A 377 -6.83 19.35 -0.80
C GLU A 377 -6.58 19.88 0.62
N GLU A 378 -7.21 21.00 1.01
CA GLU A 378 -7.05 21.55 2.37
C GLU A 378 -7.62 20.60 3.45
N GLU A 379 -8.76 19.97 3.20
CA GLU A 379 -9.33 18.97 4.08
C GLU A 379 -8.44 17.73 4.18
N GLN A 380 -7.84 17.29 3.07
CA GLN A 380 -6.83 16.23 3.08
C GLN A 380 -5.65 16.59 4.00
N TRP A 381 -5.10 17.80 3.85
CA TRP A 381 -3.97 18.25 4.66
C TRP A 381 -4.38 18.46 6.14
N ALA A 382 -5.60 18.90 6.41
CA ALA A 382 -6.11 19.01 7.77
C ALA A 382 -6.16 17.64 8.48
N LYS A 383 -6.58 16.58 7.78
CA LYS A 383 -6.54 15.20 8.30
C LYS A 383 -5.11 14.77 8.66
N LEU A 384 -4.15 15.05 7.81
CA LEU A 384 -2.75 14.70 8.06
C LEU A 384 -2.13 15.51 9.20
N ARG A 385 -2.47 16.79 9.34
CA ARG A 385 -2.09 17.57 10.52
C ARG A 385 -2.64 16.97 11.81
N LEU A 386 -3.91 16.55 11.80
CA LEU A 386 -4.52 15.89 12.95
C LEU A 386 -3.82 14.56 13.31
N VAL A 387 -3.49 13.73 12.32
CA VAL A 387 -2.74 12.48 12.54
C VAL A 387 -1.40 12.77 13.24
N LYS A 388 -0.63 13.74 12.75
CA LYS A 388 0.64 14.14 13.34
C LYS A 388 0.47 14.67 14.76
N GLU A 389 -0.46 15.59 14.97
CA GLU A 389 -0.74 16.19 16.29
C GLU A 389 -1.09 15.13 17.35
N ILE A 390 -1.95 14.17 16.99
CA ILE A 390 -2.29 13.04 17.88
C ILE A 390 -1.06 12.18 18.16
N ALA A 391 -0.29 11.87 17.13
CA ALA A 391 0.89 11.01 17.29
C ALA A 391 1.95 11.68 18.17
N GLU A 392 2.21 12.97 18.01
CA GLU A 392 3.13 13.73 18.85
C GLU A 392 2.66 13.78 20.32
N GLU A 393 1.36 13.81 20.56
CA GLU A 393 0.83 13.77 21.94
C GLU A 393 0.96 12.37 22.57
N VAL A 394 0.80 11.30 21.80
CA VAL A 394 0.79 9.93 22.31
C VAL A 394 2.21 9.38 22.51
N TRP A 395 3.14 9.72 21.63
CA TRP A 395 4.50 9.14 21.58
C TRP A 395 5.64 10.16 21.69
N GLY A 396 5.32 11.47 21.71
CA GLY A 396 6.29 12.58 21.71
C GLY A 396 6.97 12.92 23.01
#